data_f708e0c455221bbfbe7b603bab382977
#
_entry.id   f708e0c455221bbfbe7b603bab382977
#
_cell.length_a   1.000
_cell.length_b   1.000
_cell.length_c   1.000
_cell.angle_alpha   90.00
_cell.angle_beta   90.00
_cell.angle_gamma   90.00
#
_symmetry.space_group_name_H-M   'P 1'
#
loop_
_entity.id
_entity.type
_entity.pdbx_description
1 polymer ?
#
loop_
_entity_poly.entity_id
_entity_poly.type
_entity_poly.pdbx_seq_one_letter_code
_entity_poly.pdbx_strand_id
1 'polypeptide(L)'
;MMEFIPNPHKIEHPAGVHMLDNQSRITLWQTEPAALLYAQMLQGCLREYAGLEVPFTRGKPRAGDAVLTVDTALPQNRYTLSIMPECITLKAGSDEALCNGVQTLCQYIEQHGAVLPALEIEDWPDLANRGYYQDCSRGRVPTMDYLKQVADILCRYKINQWQLYIEHTYLFRDLSE
;
A
#
# COMPACT_ATOMS: atom_id res chain seq x y z
N MET A 1 -8.60 14.77 -13.84
CA MET A 1 -7.47 15.16 -12.97
C MET A 1 -7.24 13.96 -12.06
N MET A 2 -6.06 13.45 -12.04
CA MET A 2 -5.68 12.31 -11.21
C MET A 2 -5.58 12.76 -9.75
N GLU A 3 -6.23 12.03 -8.85
CA GLU A 3 -6.25 12.40 -7.44
C GLU A 3 -5.67 11.27 -6.59
N PHE A 4 -4.62 11.59 -5.86
CA PHE A 4 -4.11 10.74 -4.79
C PHE A 4 -4.57 11.27 -3.44
N ILE A 5 -4.88 10.38 -2.50
CA ILE A 5 -5.23 10.73 -1.14
C ILE A 5 -4.37 9.90 -0.17
N PRO A 6 -3.47 10.54 0.59
CA PRO A 6 -3.01 11.93 0.47
C PRO A 6 -2.22 12.18 -0.83
N ASN A 7 -2.15 13.44 -1.25
CA ASN A 7 -1.33 13.83 -2.39
C ASN A 7 0.17 13.62 -2.10
N PRO A 8 0.91 12.97 -2.99
CA PRO A 8 2.36 12.86 -2.86
C PRO A 8 3.08 14.21 -2.93
N HIS A 9 4.23 14.31 -2.31
CA HIS A 9 5.04 15.54 -2.29
C HIS A 9 5.60 15.92 -3.65
N LYS A 10 6.02 14.93 -4.43
CA LYS A 10 6.55 15.15 -5.78
C LYS A 10 5.91 14.18 -6.75
N ILE A 11 5.45 14.70 -7.87
CA ILE A 11 4.88 13.94 -8.97
C ILE A 11 5.43 14.48 -10.27
N GLU A 12 5.95 13.61 -11.11
CA GLU A 12 6.39 13.91 -12.47
C GLU A 12 5.69 12.97 -13.45
N HIS A 13 5.41 13.47 -14.66
CA HIS A 13 4.71 12.72 -15.69
C HIS A 13 5.63 12.58 -16.93
N PRO A 14 6.59 11.65 -16.92
CA PRO A 14 7.38 11.35 -18.11
C PRO A 14 6.51 10.80 -19.23
N ALA A 15 7.02 10.84 -20.45
CA ALA A 15 6.31 10.24 -21.58
C ALA A 15 6.41 8.71 -21.55
N GLY A 16 5.32 8.04 -21.91
CA GLY A 16 5.28 6.59 -22.00
C GLY A 16 4.07 5.98 -21.31
N VAL A 17 3.91 4.68 -21.47
CA VAL A 17 2.84 3.88 -20.88
C VAL A 17 3.39 2.51 -20.52
N HIS A 18 3.12 2.05 -19.33
CA HIS A 18 3.36 0.67 -18.91
C HIS A 18 2.08 -0.14 -19.07
N MET A 19 2.18 -1.31 -19.68
CA MET A 19 1.06 -2.22 -19.86
C MET A 19 1.25 -3.45 -18.97
N LEU A 20 0.32 -3.62 -18.04
CA LEU A 20 0.21 -4.85 -17.24
C LEU A 20 -0.60 -5.88 -18.00
N ASP A 21 -0.16 -7.12 -17.96
CA ASP A 21 -0.82 -8.27 -18.56
C ASP A 21 -0.63 -9.55 -17.72
N ASN A 22 -1.08 -10.69 -18.22
CA ASN A 22 -0.94 -11.98 -17.55
C ASN A 22 0.51 -12.53 -17.54
N GLN A 23 1.47 -11.88 -18.22
CA GLN A 23 2.90 -12.20 -18.18
C GLN A 23 3.64 -11.39 -17.11
N SER A 24 3.01 -10.31 -16.64
CA SER A 24 3.53 -9.46 -15.55
C SER A 24 3.66 -10.25 -14.25
N ARG A 25 4.59 -9.84 -13.39
CA ARG A 25 4.79 -10.42 -12.05
C ARG A 25 5.04 -9.33 -11.04
N ILE A 26 4.63 -9.59 -9.80
CA ILE A 26 5.07 -8.80 -8.64
C ILE A 26 6.36 -9.46 -8.13
N THR A 27 7.47 -8.73 -8.17
CA THR A 27 8.77 -9.26 -7.74
C THR A 27 9.21 -8.58 -6.44
N LEU A 28 9.37 -9.38 -5.39
CA LEU A 28 9.95 -8.98 -4.11
C LEU A 28 11.48 -9.09 -4.20
N TRP A 29 12.17 -7.94 -4.19
CA TRP A 29 13.61 -7.84 -4.32
C TRP A 29 14.22 -7.18 -3.08
N GLN A 30 15.13 -7.88 -2.40
CA GLN A 30 15.80 -7.38 -1.18
C GLN A 30 14.81 -6.90 -0.10
N THR A 31 13.76 -7.68 0.13
CA THR A 31 12.73 -7.38 1.12
C THR A 31 12.69 -8.41 2.24
N GLU A 32 12.21 -7.98 3.41
CA GLU A 32 11.92 -8.86 4.54
C GLU A 32 10.68 -9.75 4.26
N PRO A 33 10.47 -10.83 5.02
CA PRO A 33 9.30 -11.70 4.86
C PRO A 33 7.96 -10.96 4.93
N ALA A 34 7.85 -9.91 5.74
CA ALA A 34 6.64 -9.09 5.90
C ALA A 34 6.15 -8.45 4.59
N ALA A 35 7.06 -8.17 3.65
CA ALA A 35 6.71 -7.62 2.33
C ALA A 35 5.80 -8.53 1.49
N LEU A 36 5.65 -9.81 1.86
CA LEU A 36 4.68 -10.71 1.24
C LEU A 36 3.24 -10.17 1.34
N LEU A 37 2.89 -9.58 2.48
CA LEU A 37 1.57 -8.96 2.66
C LEU A 37 1.33 -7.86 1.64
N TYR A 38 2.33 -7.03 1.36
CA TYR A 38 2.21 -5.93 0.39
C TYR A 38 2.10 -6.42 -1.05
N ALA A 39 2.80 -7.52 -1.39
CA ALA A 39 2.60 -8.19 -2.68
C ALA A 39 1.19 -8.75 -2.84
N GLN A 40 0.61 -9.33 -1.78
CA GLN A 40 -0.77 -9.81 -1.78
C GLN A 40 -1.79 -8.67 -1.91
N MET A 41 -1.55 -7.53 -1.23
CA MET A 41 -2.38 -6.34 -1.39
C MET A 41 -2.36 -5.83 -2.83
N LEU A 42 -1.19 -5.71 -3.45
CA LEU A 42 -1.06 -5.31 -4.84
C LEU A 42 -1.71 -6.32 -5.80
N GLN A 43 -1.57 -7.62 -5.54
CA GLN A 43 -2.23 -8.67 -6.33
C GLN A 43 -3.75 -8.54 -6.25
N GLY A 44 -4.30 -8.30 -5.05
CA GLY A 44 -5.73 -8.06 -4.86
C GLY A 44 -6.22 -6.85 -5.65
N CYS A 45 -5.47 -5.75 -5.61
CA CYS A 45 -5.75 -4.54 -6.35
C CYS A 45 -5.75 -4.78 -7.88
N LEU A 46 -4.76 -5.50 -8.41
CA LEU A 46 -4.67 -5.84 -9.83
C LEU A 46 -5.84 -6.72 -10.28
N ARG A 47 -6.25 -7.66 -9.44
CA ARG A 47 -7.43 -8.48 -9.71
C ARG A 47 -8.71 -7.64 -9.79
N GLU A 48 -8.90 -6.76 -8.82
CA GLU A 48 -10.12 -5.96 -8.68
C GLU A 48 -10.25 -4.89 -9.77
N TYR A 49 -9.19 -4.13 -10.03
CA TYR A 49 -9.26 -2.93 -10.89
C TYR A 49 -8.71 -3.12 -12.31
N ALA A 50 -7.82 -4.11 -12.50
CA ALA A 50 -7.26 -4.41 -13.82
C ALA A 50 -7.75 -5.76 -14.39
N GLY A 51 -8.45 -6.59 -13.60
CA GLY A 51 -8.90 -7.92 -14.04
C GLY A 51 -7.76 -8.91 -14.26
N LEU A 52 -6.60 -8.71 -13.64
CA LEU A 52 -5.40 -9.49 -13.85
C LEU A 52 -5.04 -10.38 -12.66
N GLU A 53 -4.77 -11.66 -12.93
CA GLU A 53 -4.21 -12.60 -11.95
C GLU A 53 -2.68 -12.64 -12.08
N VAL A 54 -2.01 -11.69 -11.43
CA VAL A 54 -0.56 -11.52 -11.50
C VAL A 54 0.13 -12.30 -10.38
N PRO A 55 1.03 -13.25 -10.68
CA PRO A 55 1.75 -13.97 -9.64
C PRO A 55 2.79 -13.09 -8.96
N PHE A 56 3.12 -13.40 -7.71
CA PHE A 56 4.26 -12.79 -7.02
C PHE A 56 5.38 -13.81 -6.81
N THR A 57 6.63 -13.32 -6.79
CA THR A 57 7.83 -14.13 -6.62
C THR A 57 8.89 -13.38 -5.80
N ARG A 58 9.85 -14.11 -5.27
CA ARG A 58 11.07 -13.55 -4.71
C ARG A 58 12.23 -13.82 -5.65
N GLY A 59 13.06 -12.81 -5.91
CA GLY A 59 14.25 -13.00 -6.73
C GLY A 59 14.59 -11.81 -7.62
N LYS A 60 15.45 -12.05 -8.60
CA LYS A 60 15.94 -11.00 -9.50
C LYS A 60 14.81 -10.49 -10.41
N PRO A 61 14.61 -9.16 -10.49
CA PRO A 61 13.63 -8.56 -11.39
C PRO A 61 13.89 -8.85 -12.87
N ARG A 62 12.83 -8.84 -13.65
CA ARG A 62 12.84 -8.91 -15.12
C ARG A 62 12.10 -7.69 -15.71
N ALA A 63 12.30 -7.45 -16.99
CA ALA A 63 11.46 -6.48 -17.71
C ALA A 63 9.97 -6.87 -17.60
N GLY A 64 9.08 -5.88 -17.41
CA GLY A 64 7.66 -6.07 -17.21
C GLY A 64 7.22 -6.39 -15.77
N ASP A 65 8.16 -6.59 -14.85
CA ASP A 65 7.82 -6.82 -13.44
C ASP A 65 7.36 -5.54 -12.73
N ALA A 66 6.45 -5.70 -11.76
CA ALA A 66 6.23 -4.72 -10.70
C ALA A 66 7.15 -5.07 -9.51
N VAL A 67 8.22 -4.31 -9.35
CA VAL A 67 9.28 -4.59 -8.38
C VAL A 67 9.03 -3.85 -7.08
N LEU A 68 8.94 -4.59 -5.97
CA LEU A 68 8.89 -4.06 -4.62
C LEU A 68 10.24 -4.30 -3.94
N THR A 69 10.89 -3.24 -3.46
CA THR A 69 12.21 -3.35 -2.82
C THR A 69 12.36 -2.41 -1.63
N VAL A 70 13.11 -2.85 -0.62
CA VAL A 70 13.53 -2.00 0.49
C VAL A 70 14.99 -1.59 0.23
N ASP A 71 15.22 -0.29 0.25
CA ASP A 71 16.54 0.33 0.06
C ASP A 71 16.88 1.16 1.30
N THR A 72 17.74 0.64 2.15
CA THR A 72 18.15 1.28 3.40
C THR A 72 18.99 2.57 3.21
N ALA A 73 19.36 2.89 1.97
CA ALA A 73 19.96 4.19 1.64
C ALA A 73 18.91 5.32 1.60
N LEU A 74 17.63 4.99 1.43
CA LEU A 74 16.55 5.95 1.56
C LEU A 74 16.21 6.22 3.04
N PRO A 75 15.73 7.43 3.38
CA PRO A 75 15.15 7.69 4.70
C PRO A 75 14.03 6.70 5.01
N GLN A 76 13.92 6.23 6.26
CA GLN A 76 13.00 5.17 6.67
C GLN A 76 11.53 5.44 6.32
N ASN A 77 11.11 6.71 6.34
CA ASN A 77 9.72 7.10 6.05
C ASN A 77 9.45 7.40 4.57
N ARG A 78 10.45 7.28 3.69
CA ARG A 78 10.36 7.69 2.28
C ARG A 78 10.18 6.49 1.35
N TYR A 79 9.40 6.70 0.30
CA TYR A 79 9.36 5.81 -0.85
C TYR A 79 9.44 6.58 -2.16
N THR A 80 9.86 5.88 -3.21
CA THR A 80 9.80 6.33 -4.61
C THR A 80 9.05 5.31 -5.43
N LEU A 81 8.15 5.76 -6.28
CA LEU A 81 7.42 4.94 -7.25
C LEU A 81 7.75 5.44 -8.64
N SER A 82 8.30 4.57 -9.47
CA SER A 82 8.58 4.83 -10.88
C SER A 82 7.81 3.83 -11.73
N ILE A 83 6.96 4.34 -12.62
CA ILE A 83 6.20 3.58 -13.61
C ILE A 83 6.73 3.99 -14.97
N MET A 84 7.48 3.11 -15.61
CA MET A 84 8.09 3.33 -16.91
C MET A 84 7.66 2.23 -17.87
N PRO A 85 7.77 2.42 -19.20
CA PRO A 85 7.33 1.39 -20.17
C PRO A 85 7.90 0.00 -19.90
N GLU A 86 9.13 -0.09 -19.37
CA GLU A 86 9.86 -1.33 -19.16
C GLU A 86 9.52 -2.03 -17.84
N CYS A 87 9.15 -1.28 -16.81
CA CYS A 87 8.85 -1.86 -15.48
C CYS A 87 8.17 -0.85 -14.54
N ILE A 88 7.57 -1.38 -13.47
CA ILE A 88 7.18 -0.62 -12.29
C ILE A 88 8.22 -0.89 -11.20
N THR A 89 8.74 0.18 -10.57
CA THR A 89 9.67 0.05 -9.45
C THR A 89 9.20 0.86 -8.27
N LEU A 90 8.93 0.20 -7.16
CA LEU A 90 8.64 0.80 -5.87
C LEU A 90 9.78 0.51 -4.91
N LYS A 91 10.53 1.57 -4.52
CA LYS A 91 11.61 1.52 -3.55
C LYS A 91 11.21 2.26 -2.28
N ALA A 92 11.50 1.70 -1.14
CA ALA A 92 11.15 2.28 0.15
C ALA A 92 12.28 2.13 1.18
N GLY A 93 12.40 3.08 2.11
CA GLY A 93 13.42 3.04 3.17
C GLY A 93 13.05 2.10 4.32
N SER A 94 11.81 1.63 4.38
CA SER A 94 11.31 0.68 5.38
C SER A 94 10.09 -0.08 4.87
N ASP A 95 9.66 -1.09 5.63
CA ASP A 95 8.42 -1.84 5.34
C ASP A 95 7.17 -0.95 5.45
N GLU A 96 7.09 -0.01 6.40
CA GLU A 96 5.98 0.95 6.51
C GLU A 96 5.93 1.85 5.27
N ALA A 97 7.07 2.39 4.85
CA ALA A 97 7.15 3.20 3.64
C ALA A 97 6.79 2.40 2.38
N LEU A 98 7.16 1.11 2.32
CA LEU A 98 6.78 0.20 1.23
C LEU A 98 5.26 0.01 1.18
N CYS A 99 4.62 -0.19 2.33
CA CYS A 99 3.16 -0.26 2.44
C CYS A 99 2.50 1.00 1.89
N ASN A 100 2.97 2.18 2.31
CA ASN A 100 2.46 3.47 1.83
C ASN A 100 2.59 3.62 0.30
N GLY A 101 3.72 3.19 -0.26
CA GLY A 101 3.94 3.19 -1.70
C GLY A 101 3.03 2.23 -2.46
N VAL A 102 2.78 1.04 -1.91
CA VAL A 102 1.82 0.08 -2.48
C VAL A 102 0.41 0.68 -2.50
N GLN A 103 -0.02 1.39 -1.44
CA GLN A 103 -1.32 2.06 -1.44
C GLN A 103 -1.41 3.15 -2.53
N THR A 104 -0.33 3.90 -2.75
CA THR A 104 -0.28 4.87 -3.85
C THR A 104 -0.38 4.21 -5.23
N LEU A 105 0.35 3.10 -5.44
CA LEU A 105 0.26 2.33 -6.68
C LEU A 105 -1.15 1.74 -6.88
N CYS A 106 -1.78 1.23 -5.82
CA CYS A 106 -3.15 0.74 -5.88
C CYS A 106 -4.15 1.84 -6.26
N GLN A 107 -4.02 3.05 -5.71
CA GLN A 107 -4.86 4.18 -6.11
C GLN A 107 -4.66 4.56 -7.58
N TYR A 108 -3.45 4.39 -8.10
CA TYR A 108 -3.16 4.64 -9.52
C TYR A 108 -3.77 3.58 -10.43
N ILE A 109 -3.63 2.31 -10.07
CA ILE A 109 -4.23 1.19 -10.80
C ILE A 109 -5.77 1.28 -10.80
N GLU A 110 -6.38 1.67 -9.70
CA GLU A 110 -7.84 1.90 -9.62
C GLU A 110 -8.34 2.91 -10.64
N GLN A 111 -7.54 3.95 -10.92
CA GLN A 111 -7.92 5.01 -11.87
C GLN A 111 -7.64 4.65 -13.33
N HIS A 112 -6.66 3.77 -13.59
CA HIS A 112 -6.14 3.50 -14.94
C HIS A 112 -6.30 2.04 -15.41
N GLY A 113 -6.63 1.12 -14.50
CA GLY A 113 -6.67 -0.30 -14.83
C GLY A 113 -5.29 -0.85 -15.18
N ALA A 114 -5.22 -1.63 -16.26
CA ALA A 114 -4.00 -2.29 -16.71
C ALA A 114 -3.06 -1.40 -17.55
N VAL A 115 -3.51 -0.22 -17.98
CA VAL A 115 -2.76 0.68 -18.87
C VAL A 115 -2.32 1.92 -18.09
N LEU A 116 -1.11 1.90 -17.55
CA LEU A 116 -0.59 2.90 -16.64
C LEU A 116 0.27 3.92 -17.38
N PRO A 117 -0.17 5.19 -17.52
CA PRO A 117 0.73 6.26 -17.98
C PRO A 117 2.00 6.32 -17.13
N ALA A 118 3.13 6.68 -17.75
CA ALA A 118 4.39 6.79 -17.01
C ALA A 118 4.28 7.85 -15.92
N LEU A 119 4.86 7.54 -14.76
CA LEU A 119 4.72 8.34 -13.54
C LEU A 119 5.96 8.19 -12.68
N GLU A 120 6.43 9.28 -12.10
CA GLU A 120 7.43 9.27 -11.04
C GLU A 120 6.90 9.99 -9.80
N ILE A 121 7.00 9.34 -8.65
CA ILE A 121 6.58 9.86 -7.36
C ILE A 121 7.73 9.72 -6.38
N GLU A 122 7.94 10.77 -5.58
CA GLU A 122 8.70 10.71 -4.33
C GLU A 122 7.80 11.24 -3.20
N ASP A 123 7.61 10.42 -2.14
CA ASP A 123 6.66 10.76 -1.08
C ASP A 123 7.11 10.27 0.30
N TRP A 124 6.66 10.97 1.32
CA TRP A 124 6.88 10.69 2.74
C TRP A 124 5.77 11.32 3.58
N PRO A 125 5.45 10.82 4.78
CA PRO A 125 4.47 11.44 5.65
C PRO A 125 5.05 12.68 6.35
N ASP A 126 4.29 13.78 6.38
CA ASP A 126 4.64 14.98 7.16
C ASP A 126 4.52 14.75 8.68
N LEU A 127 3.56 13.89 9.06
CA LEU A 127 3.31 13.52 10.45
C LEU A 127 3.69 12.05 10.68
N ALA A 128 4.55 11.80 11.66
CA ALA A 128 4.95 10.43 12.02
C ALA A 128 3.75 9.59 12.51
N ASN A 129 2.84 10.21 13.27
CA ASN A 129 1.65 9.55 13.82
C ASN A 129 0.39 10.10 13.16
N ARG A 130 -0.33 9.23 12.47
CA ARG A 130 -1.58 9.54 11.78
C ARG A 130 -2.65 8.60 12.32
N GLY A 131 -3.43 9.10 13.28
CA GLY A 131 -4.31 8.28 14.09
C GLY A 131 -5.79 8.44 13.76
N TYR A 132 -6.53 7.36 13.94
CA TYR A 132 -7.99 7.32 14.00
C TYR A 132 -8.42 6.75 15.35
N TYR A 133 -9.28 7.48 16.04
CA TYR A 133 -9.86 7.07 17.31
C TYR A 133 -11.32 6.65 17.11
N GLN A 134 -11.68 5.46 17.55
CA GLN A 134 -13.03 4.90 17.41
C GLN A 134 -13.59 4.48 18.76
N ASP A 135 -14.72 5.04 19.13
CA ASP A 135 -15.49 4.59 20.29
C ASP A 135 -16.30 3.33 19.93
N CYS A 136 -16.02 2.25 20.64
CA CYS A 136 -16.71 0.96 20.49
C CYS A 136 -17.68 0.65 21.63
N SER A 137 -17.85 1.57 22.59
CA SER A 137 -18.63 1.35 23.81
C SER A 137 -19.94 2.09 23.86
N ARG A 138 -19.99 3.30 23.28
CA ARG A 138 -21.14 4.20 23.36
C ARG A 138 -21.88 4.28 22.04
N GLY A 139 -23.20 4.07 22.11
CA GLY A 139 -24.11 4.14 20.98
C GLY A 139 -24.09 2.88 20.12
N ARG A 140 -23.03 2.65 19.33
CA ARG A 140 -22.92 1.50 18.42
C ARG A 140 -21.67 0.68 18.70
N VAL A 141 -21.85 -0.60 18.99
CA VAL A 141 -20.75 -1.56 19.01
C VAL A 141 -20.51 -2.08 17.60
N PRO A 142 -19.31 -1.91 17.05
CA PRO A 142 -18.99 -2.36 15.69
C PRO A 142 -18.91 -3.88 15.61
N THR A 143 -19.31 -4.45 14.47
CA THR A 143 -19.07 -5.86 14.16
C THR A 143 -17.60 -6.07 13.76
N MET A 144 -17.11 -7.31 13.83
CA MET A 144 -15.76 -7.66 13.39
C MET A 144 -15.54 -7.35 11.91
N ASP A 145 -16.54 -7.59 11.07
CA ASP A 145 -16.43 -7.31 9.62
C ASP A 145 -16.33 -5.81 9.35
N TYR A 146 -17.07 -4.99 10.11
CA TYR A 146 -16.92 -3.54 10.03
C TYR A 146 -15.52 -3.08 10.47
N LEU A 147 -14.98 -3.64 11.56
CA LEU A 147 -13.63 -3.32 12.02
C LEU A 147 -12.58 -3.69 10.96
N LYS A 148 -12.70 -4.84 10.29
CA LYS A 148 -11.82 -5.21 9.18
C LYS A 148 -11.89 -4.21 8.03
N GLN A 149 -13.09 -3.81 7.61
CA GLN A 149 -13.27 -2.78 6.58
C GLN A 149 -12.63 -1.44 6.98
N VAL A 150 -12.77 -1.04 8.24
CA VAL A 150 -12.10 0.17 8.75
C VAL A 150 -10.58 0.04 8.67
N ALA A 151 -10.01 -1.12 9.04
CA ALA A 151 -8.56 -1.36 8.92
C ALA A 151 -8.08 -1.21 7.48
N ASP A 152 -8.80 -1.77 6.50
CA ASP A 152 -8.48 -1.65 5.08
C ASP A 152 -8.54 -0.19 4.60
N ILE A 153 -9.58 0.56 5.00
CA ILE A 153 -9.73 1.99 4.70
C ILE A 153 -8.57 2.81 5.31
N LEU A 154 -8.25 2.57 6.58
CA LEU A 154 -7.16 3.26 7.26
C LEU A 154 -5.81 2.99 6.57
N CYS A 155 -5.53 1.75 6.20
CA CYS A 155 -4.35 1.36 5.44
C CYS A 155 -4.30 2.08 4.09
N ARG A 156 -5.41 2.09 3.34
CA ARG A 156 -5.52 2.76 2.03
C ARG A 156 -5.15 4.24 2.08
N TYR A 157 -5.53 4.93 3.15
CA TYR A 157 -5.24 6.34 3.36
C TYR A 157 -3.99 6.60 4.21
N LYS A 158 -3.12 5.58 4.38
CA LYS A 158 -1.83 5.68 5.05
C LYS A 158 -1.93 6.08 6.53
N ILE A 159 -3.05 5.79 7.18
CA ILE A 159 -3.22 5.95 8.63
C ILE A 159 -2.48 4.80 9.31
N ASN A 160 -1.60 5.12 10.28
CA ASN A 160 -0.72 4.13 10.91
C ASN A 160 -1.02 3.89 12.40
N GLN A 161 -2.03 4.55 12.94
CA GLN A 161 -2.49 4.33 14.30
C GLN A 161 -4.00 4.20 14.33
N TRP A 162 -4.48 3.15 14.96
CA TRP A 162 -5.90 2.95 15.21
C TRP A 162 -6.13 2.66 16.69
N GLN A 163 -6.85 3.56 17.35
CA GLN A 163 -7.16 3.44 18.76
C GLN A 163 -8.64 3.12 18.94
N LEU A 164 -8.92 1.97 19.59
CA LEU A 164 -10.25 1.57 19.98
C LEU A 164 -10.50 1.98 21.44
N TYR A 165 -11.56 2.72 21.69
CA TYR A 165 -12.05 2.99 23.02
C TYR A 165 -13.07 1.92 23.40
N ILE A 166 -12.76 1.12 24.44
CA ILE A 166 -13.51 -0.07 24.81
C ILE A 166 -13.93 0.02 26.30
N GLU A 167 -14.07 1.06 26.89
CA GLU A 167 -14.51 1.29 28.28
C GLU A 167 -14.53 -0.01 29.17
N HIS A 168 -15.70 -0.59 29.44
CA HIS A 168 -15.90 -1.79 30.25
C HIS A 168 -16.31 -3.05 29.46
N THR A 169 -16.24 -3.01 28.14
CA THR A 169 -16.75 -4.08 27.27
C THR A 169 -15.71 -5.14 26.90
N TYR A 170 -14.47 -4.99 27.37
CA TYR A 170 -13.38 -5.93 27.09
C TYR A 170 -13.02 -6.75 28.36
N LEU A 171 -13.06 -8.07 28.22
CA LEU A 171 -12.65 -8.99 29.26
C LEU A 171 -11.15 -9.25 29.21
N PHE A 172 -10.39 -8.71 30.13
CA PHE A 172 -8.97 -8.99 30.28
C PHE A 172 -8.78 -10.31 31.03
N ARG A 173 -8.00 -11.24 30.44
CA ARG A 173 -7.81 -12.58 31.04
C ARG A 173 -7.25 -12.56 32.46
N ASP A 174 -6.32 -11.65 32.73
CA ASP A 174 -5.56 -11.59 33.97
C ASP A 174 -6.09 -10.52 34.96
N LEU A 175 -7.13 -9.78 34.61
CA LEU A 175 -7.71 -8.71 35.42
C LEU A 175 -9.21 -8.88 35.66
N SER A 176 -9.81 -9.97 35.19
CA SER A 176 -11.21 -10.30 35.40
C SER A 176 -11.32 -11.27 36.61
N GLU A 177 -11.63 -10.75 37.77
CA GLU A 177 -12.15 -11.55 38.94
C GLU A 177 -13.67 -11.62 38.90
#